data_c79464f886e60423a6fcf4f5dd6bef09
#
_entry.id   c79464f886e60423a6fcf4f5dd6bef09
#
_cell.length_a   1.000
_cell.length_b   1.000
_cell.length_c   1.000
_cell.angle_alpha   90.00
_cell.angle_beta   90.00
_cell.angle_gamma   90.00
#
_symmetry.space_group_name_H-M   'P 1'
#
loop_
_entity.id
_entity.type
_entity.pdbx_description
1 polymer ?
#
loop_
_entity_poly.entity_id
_entity_poly.type
_entity_poly.pdbx_seq_one_letter_code
_entity_poly.pdbx_strand_id
1 'polypeptide(L)'
;AIRSIVHYNHSSVFISTYHLQKWLREESRLEGLLEQFNAPALYALVGGAILLVVAMCVHFAVKSWRAGLRLGMERAVLKKAVVSSATFTLLPAFSILLGVVALSGTLGIPLPWLRLSVIGNLQYEVNVAEIAAKSIGLSGLKITELAPQAYVTIALVMTCGILGGALLTLFTLKAYTKKLNGNKAQKPGESKASFGDWAMIAMFVGMCAAYIGSYVGQAAQSSWLPLITSLVAAAAMAVCEWFERKRQVRWLENFDLAASMLVAMAAAVGLNGLV
;
A
#
# COMPACT_ATOMS: atom_id res chain seq x y z
N ALA A 1 -56.88 -28.67 -2.02
CA ALA A 1 -55.83 -28.40 -1.03
C ALA A 1 -54.48 -29.12 -1.32
N ILE A 2 -54.53 -30.44 -1.63
CA ILE A 2 -53.30 -31.24 -1.90
C ILE A 2 -52.60 -30.80 -3.21
N ARG A 3 -53.32 -30.43 -4.28
CA ARG A 3 -52.77 -29.98 -5.55
C ARG A 3 -52.05 -28.61 -5.43
N SER A 4 -52.49 -27.73 -4.54
CA SER A 4 -51.88 -26.44 -4.30
C SER A 4 -50.57 -26.52 -3.50
N ILE A 5 -50.45 -27.51 -2.59
CA ILE A 5 -49.27 -27.79 -1.78
C ILE A 5 -48.15 -28.39 -2.65
N VAL A 6 -48.50 -29.30 -3.57
CA VAL A 6 -47.51 -29.89 -4.50
C VAL A 6 -46.97 -28.88 -5.48
N HIS A 7 -47.77 -27.91 -5.97
CA HIS A 7 -47.33 -26.85 -6.85
C HIS A 7 -46.42 -25.84 -6.13
N TYR A 8 -46.68 -25.54 -4.85
CA TYR A 8 -45.86 -24.62 -4.05
C TYR A 8 -44.47 -25.23 -3.73
N ASN A 9 -44.45 -26.55 -3.47
CA ASN A 9 -43.18 -27.23 -3.19
C ASN A 9 -42.29 -27.42 -4.43
N HIS A 10 -42.84 -27.59 -5.63
CA HIS A 10 -42.10 -27.67 -6.89
C HIS A 10 -41.47 -26.33 -7.28
N SER A 11 -42.17 -25.24 -7.05
CA SER A 11 -41.66 -23.88 -7.37
C SER A 11 -40.52 -23.46 -6.45
N SER A 12 -40.61 -23.78 -5.16
CA SER A 12 -39.55 -23.44 -4.18
C SER A 12 -38.28 -24.29 -4.39
N VAL A 13 -38.42 -25.56 -4.74
CA VAL A 13 -37.27 -26.42 -5.09
C VAL A 13 -36.62 -25.96 -6.40
N PHE A 14 -37.41 -25.60 -7.39
CA PHE A 14 -36.90 -25.11 -8.68
C PHE A 14 -36.15 -23.77 -8.54
N ILE A 15 -36.66 -22.84 -7.73
CA ILE A 15 -36.01 -21.55 -7.41
C ILE A 15 -34.71 -21.82 -6.64
N SER A 16 -34.73 -22.73 -5.69
CA SER A 16 -33.54 -23.12 -4.90
C SER A 16 -32.46 -23.74 -5.78
N THR A 17 -32.82 -24.68 -6.69
CA THR A 17 -31.86 -25.28 -7.63
C THR A 17 -31.31 -24.30 -8.64
N TYR A 18 -32.13 -23.36 -9.13
CA TYR A 18 -31.65 -22.28 -10.01
C TYR A 18 -30.65 -21.36 -9.32
N HIS A 19 -30.91 -20.94 -8.09
CA HIS A 19 -29.98 -20.13 -7.30
C HIS A 19 -28.70 -20.88 -7.00
N LEU A 20 -28.79 -22.18 -6.66
CA LEU A 20 -27.61 -23.02 -6.42
C LEU A 20 -26.76 -23.19 -7.69
N GLN A 21 -27.39 -23.46 -8.85
CA GLN A 21 -26.66 -23.57 -10.11
C GLN A 21 -26.01 -22.24 -10.55
N LYS A 22 -26.70 -21.13 -10.33
CA LYS A 22 -26.15 -19.79 -10.59
C LYS A 22 -24.93 -19.54 -9.69
N TRP A 23 -25.03 -19.85 -8.41
CA TRP A 23 -23.97 -19.69 -7.43
C TRP A 23 -22.75 -20.58 -7.78
N LEU A 24 -22.96 -21.87 -8.08
CA LEU A 24 -21.89 -22.79 -8.49
C LEU A 24 -21.20 -22.34 -9.79
N ARG A 25 -21.94 -21.80 -10.75
CA ARG A 25 -21.37 -21.25 -11.99
C ARG A 25 -20.55 -20.01 -11.75
N GLU A 26 -20.97 -19.17 -10.84
CA GLU A 26 -20.27 -17.94 -10.45
C GLU A 26 -18.98 -18.32 -9.71
N GLU A 27 -19.01 -19.26 -8.80
CA GLU A 27 -17.84 -19.77 -8.08
C GLU A 27 -16.80 -20.40 -9.02
N SER A 28 -17.23 -21.28 -9.94
CA SER A 28 -16.31 -21.87 -10.94
C SER A 28 -15.69 -20.83 -11.88
N ARG A 29 -16.42 -19.76 -12.20
CA ARG A 29 -15.91 -18.62 -12.98
C ARG A 29 -14.85 -17.85 -12.20
N LEU A 30 -15.09 -17.61 -10.93
CA LEU A 30 -14.15 -16.89 -10.05
C LEU A 30 -12.86 -17.68 -9.86
N GLU A 31 -12.98 -18.99 -9.64
CA GLU A 31 -11.80 -19.87 -9.55
C GLU A 31 -10.98 -19.84 -10.84
N GLY A 32 -11.62 -19.95 -12.01
CA GLY A 32 -10.94 -19.88 -13.30
C GLY A 32 -10.26 -18.53 -13.58
N LEU A 33 -10.85 -17.42 -13.12
CA LEU A 33 -10.22 -16.09 -13.20
C LEU A 33 -8.99 -15.99 -12.29
N LEU A 34 -9.12 -16.44 -11.04
CA LEU A 34 -8.01 -16.46 -10.09
C LEU A 34 -6.87 -17.34 -10.57
N GLU A 35 -7.17 -18.47 -11.20
CA GLU A 35 -6.17 -19.36 -11.78
C GLU A 35 -5.40 -18.66 -12.91
N GLN A 36 -6.09 -17.91 -13.78
CA GLN A 36 -5.44 -17.10 -14.82
C GLN A 36 -4.56 -16.00 -14.23
N PHE A 37 -5.01 -15.31 -13.19
CA PHE A 37 -4.25 -14.24 -12.53
C PHE A 37 -3.09 -14.80 -11.68
N ASN A 38 -3.10 -16.06 -11.34
CA ASN A 38 -2.06 -16.80 -10.64
C ASN A 38 -1.29 -17.78 -11.56
N ALA A 39 -1.26 -17.53 -12.87
CA ALA A 39 -0.58 -18.40 -13.82
C ALA A 39 0.93 -18.54 -13.47
N PRO A 40 1.53 -19.74 -13.59
CA PRO A 40 2.95 -19.99 -13.28
C PRO A 40 3.92 -19.07 -14.05
N ALA A 41 3.56 -18.69 -15.26
CA ALA A 41 4.32 -17.75 -16.07
C ALA A 41 4.42 -16.37 -15.43
N LEU A 42 3.34 -15.87 -14.79
CA LEU A 42 3.35 -14.60 -14.06
C LEU A 42 4.25 -14.70 -12.82
N TYR A 43 4.22 -15.80 -12.09
CA TYR A 43 5.13 -16.02 -10.95
C TYR A 43 6.60 -16.05 -11.38
N ALA A 44 6.92 -16.67 -12.51
CA ALA A 44 8.28 -16.72 -13.03
C ALA A 44 8.77 -15.31 -13.43
N LEU A 45 7.92 -14.54 -14.10
CA LEU A 45 8.23 -13.16 -14.52
C LEU A 45 8.42 -12.24 -13.30
N VAL A 46 7.48 -12.28 -12.37
CA VAL A 46 7.51 -11.47 -11.14
C VAL A 46 8.68 -11.90 -10.25
N GLY A 47 8.89 -13.19 -10.05
CA GLY A 47 10.02 -13.72 -9.29
C GLY A 47 11.37 -13.31 -9.87
N GLY A 48 11.51 -13.37 -11.20
CA GLY A 48 12.69 -12.89 -11.91
C GLY A 48 12.96 -11.40 -11.69
N ALA A 49 11.92 -10.56 -11.78
CA ALA A 49 12.04 -9.13 -11.52
C ALA A 49 12.44 -8.84 -10.06
N ILE A 50 11.82 -9.52 -9.09
CA ILE A 50 12.16 -9.36 -7.68
C ILE A 50 13.59 -9.82 -7.39
N LEU A 51 14.02 -10.96 -7.94
CA LEU A 51 15.39 -11.45 -7.80
C LEU A 51 16.43 -10.46 -8.35
N LEU A 52 16.14 -9.83 -9.50
CA LEU A 52 16.99 -8.78 -10.07
C LEU A 52 17.13 -7.60 -9.11
N VAL A 53 16.01 -7.12 -8.55
CA VAL A 53 16.02 -6.01 -7.58
C VAL A 53 16.79 -6.40 -6.32
N VAL A 54 16.58 -7.59 -5.77
CA VAL A 54 17.33 -8.10 -4.60
C VAL A 54 18.83 -8.16 -4.91
N ALA A 55 19.23 -8.66 -6.07
CA ALA A 55 20.63 -8.71 -6.48
C ALA A 55 21.25 -7.30 -6.55
N MET A 56 20.51 -6.32 -7.12
CA MET A 56 20.94 -4.92 -7.12
C MET A 56 21.07 -4.36 -5.71
N CYS A 57 20.11 -4.59 -4.82
CA CYS A 57 20.15 -4.14 -3.44
C CYS A 57 21.38 -4.71 -2.70
N VAL A 58 21.65 -6.00 -2.84
CA VAL A 58 22.83 -6.65 -2.25
C VAL A 58 24.11 -6.06 -2.84
N HIS A 59 24.19 -5.87 -4.15
CA HIS A 59 25.35 -5.24 -4.79
C HIS A 59 25.63 -3.84 -4.22
N PHE A 60 24.61 -2.99 -4.13
CA PHE A 60 24.77 -1.64 -3.56
C PHE A 60 25.09 -1.66 -2.07
N ALA A 61 24.50 -2.56 -1.29
CA ALA A 61 24.81 -2.72 0.13
C ALA A 61 26.28 -3.08 0.34
N VAL A 62 26.81 -4.05 -0.42
CA VAL A 62 28.23 -4.43 -0.37
C VAL A 62 29.13 -3.28 -0.80
N LYS A 63 28.77 -2.56 -1.87
CA LYS A 63 29.52 -1.40 -2.35
C LYS A 63 29.55 -0.28 -1.31
N SER A 64 28.43 0.03 -0.67
CA SER A 64 28.33 1.02 0.40
C SER A 64 29.12 0.63 1.62
N TRP A 65 29.07 -0.64 2.02
CA TRP A 65 29.88 -1.17 3.11
C TRP A 65 31.40 -1.00 2.86
N ARG A 66 31.85 -1.36 1.65
CA ARG A 66 33.26 -1.19 1.27
C ARG A 66 33.66 0.29 1.21
N ALA A 67 32.77 1.15 0.73
CA ALA A 67 33.03 2.59 0.70
C ALA A 67 33.17 3.17 2.12
N GLY A 68 32.29 2.77 3.06
CA GLY A 68 32.36 3.19 4.46
C GLY A 68 33.70 2.80 5.10
N LEU A 69 34.18 1.57 4.87
CA LEU A 69 35.48 1.12 5.36
C LEU A 69 36.64 1.93 4.76
N ARG A 70 36.57 2.27 3.48
CA ARG A 70 37.60 3.11 2.81
C ARG A 70 37.66 4.55 3.36
N LEU A 71 36.53 5.06 3.84
CA LEU A 71 36.43 6.38 4.48
C LEU A 71 36.86 6.35 5.96
N GLY A 72 37.35 5.22 6.46
CA GLY A 72 37.83 5.10 7.83
C GLY A 72 36.75 4.87 8.88
N MET A 73 35.54 4.51 8.48
CA MET A 73 34.44 4.23 9.44
C MET A 73 34.71 2.90 10.14
N GLU A 74 34.52 2.85 11.45
CA GLU A 74 34.64 1.62 12.24
C GLU A 74 33.57 0.60 11.82
N ARG A 75 33.97 -0.68 11.77
CA ARG A 75 33.05 -1.79 11.48
C ARG A 75 31.87 -1.88 12.45
N ALA A 76 32.09 -1.49 13.71
CA ALA A 76 31.04 -1.47 14.74
C ALA A 76 29.93 -0.47 14.38
N VAL A 77 30.28 0.71 13.90
CA VAL A 77 29.33 1.75 13.46
C VAL A 77 28.55 1.28 12.25
N LEU A 78 29.21 0.70 11.25
CA LEU A 78 28.56 0.17 10.05
C LEU A 78 27.60 -0.97 10.40
N LYS A 79 28.01 -1.90 11.28
CA LYS A 79 27.14 -3.00 11.76
C LYS A 79 25.92 -2.47 12.49
N LYS A 80 26.10 -1.47 13.38
CA LYS A 80 25.00 -0.83 14.10
C LYS A 80 24.01 -0.18 13.15
N ALA A 81 24.50 0.52 12.12
CA ALA A 81 23.66 1.13 11.09
C ALA A 81 22.81 0.11 10.32
N VAL A 82 23.43 -1.03 9.90
CA VAL A 82 22.71 -2.11 9.20
C VAL A 82 21.65 -2.74 10.10
N VAL A 83 22.00 -3.08 11.33
CA VAL A 83 21.06 -3.70 12.29
C VAL A 83 19.91 -2.74 12.60
N SER A 84 20.19 -1.47 12.86
CA SER A 84 19.17 -0.46 13.10
C SER A 84 18.22 -0.32 11.89
N SER A 85 18.77 -0.18 10.67
CA SER A 85 17.95 -0.12 9.46
C SER A 85 17.07 -1.35 9.27
N ALA A 86 17.62 -2.55 9.49
CA ALA A 86 16.85 -3.79 9.38
C ALA A 86 15.70 -3.84 10.39
N THR A 87 15.94 -3.43 11.63
CA THR A 87 14.92 -3.38 12.68
C THR A 87 13.78 -2.39 12.31
N PHE A 88 14.16 -1.19 11.85
CA PHE A 88 13.15 -0.20 11.43
C PHE A 88 12.35 -0.62 10.19
N THR A 89 12.92 -1.44 9.31
CA THR A 89 12.24 -1.91 8.10
C THR A 89 11.26 -3.05 8.38
N LEU A 90 11.41 -3.76 9.48
CA LEU A 90 10.59 -4.95 9.78
C LEU A 90 9.10 -4.60 9.88
N LEU A 91 8.76 -3.51 10.55
CA LEU A 91 7.39 -3.09 10.79
C LEU A 91 6.65 -2.67 9.49
N PRO A 92 7.22 -1.77 8.64
CA PRO A 92 6.65 -1.50 7.33
C PRO A 92 6.51 -2.75 6.45
N ALA A 93 7.44 -3.71 6.55
CA ALA A 93 7.37 -4.95 5.79
C ALA A 93 6.13 -5.80 6.14
N PHE A 94 5.75 -5.87 7.41
CA PHE A 94 4.49 -6.52 7.80
C PHE A 94 3.26 -5.82 7.21
N SER A 95 3.22 -4.50 7.21
CA SER A 95 2.12 -3.73 6.60
C SER A 95 2.01 -3.98 5.10
N ILE A 96 3.15 -4.08 4.41
CA ILE A 96 3.21 -4.42 2.98
C ILE A 96 2.68 -5.83 2.75
N LEU A 97 3.09 -6.80 3.57
CA LEU A 97 2.61 -8.19 3.48
C LEU A 97 1.09 -8.28 3.63
N LEU A 98 0.52 -7.59 4.62
CA LEU A 98 -0.93 -7.51 4.79
C LEU A 98 -1.61 -6.86 3.56
N GLY A 99 -0.98 -5.86 2.98
CA GLY A 99 -1.45 -5.22 1.75
C GLY A 99 -1.45 -6.15 0.55
N VAL A 100 -0.43 -6.99 0.39
CA VAL A 100 -0.38 -8.03 -0.65
C VAL A 100 -1.54 -9.01 -0.47
N VAL A 101 -1.76 -9.49 0.77
CA VAL A 101 -2.86 -10.42 1.09
C VAL A 101 -4.22 -9.77 0.78
N ALA A 102 -4.43 -8.53 1.17
CA ALA A 102 -5.69 -7.81 0.93
C ALA A 102 -6.00 -7.64 -0.57
N LEU A 103 -4.99 -7.31 -1.40
CA LEU A 103 -5.17 -7.14 -2.85
C LEU A 103 -5.18 -8.48 -3.61
N SER A 104 -4.62 -9.54 -3.04
CA SER A 104 -4.53 -10.84 -3.72
C SER A 104 -5.89 -11.47 -3.98
N GLY A 105 -6.89 -11.17 -3.16
CA GLY A 105 -8.26 -11.65 -3.34
C GLY A 105 -8.95 -11.10 -4.59
N THR A 106 -8.46 -10.01 -5.17
CA THR A 106 -9.05 -9.38 -6.34
C THR A 106 -8.15 -9.40 -7.57
N LEU A 107 -6.85 -9.21 -7.40
CA LEU A 107 -5.87 -9.08 -8.49
C LEU A 107 -4.92 -10.28 -8.60
N GLY A 108 -5.18 -11.37 -7.86
CA GLY A 108 -4.22 -12.47 -7.73
C GLY A 108 -2.98 -12.07 -6.94
N ILE A 109 -2.09 -13.02 -6.68
CA ILE A 109 -0.89 -12.78 -5.86
C ILE A 109 0.25 -12.11 -6.65
N PRO A 110 0.56 -12.49 -7.90
CA PRO A 110 1.78 -12.02 -8.58
C PRO A 110 1.85 -10.51 -8.77
N LEU A 111 0.74 -9.88 -9.18
CA LEU A 111 0.74 -8.43 -9.46
C LEU A 111 0.90 -7.58 -8.19
N PRO A 112 0.10 -7.75 -7.11
CA PRO A 112 0.31 -7.02 -5.87
C PRO A 112 1.68 -7.30 -5.24
N TRP A 113 2.17 -8.54 -5.32
CA TRP A 113 3.49 -8.89 -4.81
C TRP A 113 4.61 -8.12 -5.49
N LEU A 114 4.64 -8.09 -6.83
CA LEU A 114 5.62 -7.30 -7.57
C LEU A 114 5.56 -5.81 -7.21
N ARG A 115 4.36 -5.26 -7.23
CA ARG A 115 4.16 -3.83 -7.07
C ARG A 115 4.49 -3.34 -5.67
N LEU A 116 4.02 -4.01 -4.65
CA LEU A 116 4.26 -3.62 -3.26
C LEU A 116 5.68 -3.94 -2.79
N SER A 117 6.35 -4.96 -3.37
CA SER A 117 7.72 -5.31 -2.99
C SER A 117 8.79 -4.43 -3.65
N VAL A 118 8.51 -3.82 -4.81
CA VAL A 118 9.54 -3.11 -5.58
C VAL A 118 9.42 -1.59 -5.45
N ILE A 119 8.27 -1.02 -5.74
CA ILE A 119 8.09 0.43 -5.81
C ILE A 119 6.81 0.88 -5.10
N GLY A 120 5.86 -0.03 -4.89
CA GLY A 120 4.50 0.31 -4.51
C GLY A 120 4.34 0.80 -3.08
N ASN A 121 3.34 1.66 -2.94
CA ASN A 121 2.74 2.03 -1.67
C ASN A 121 1.31 1.50 -1.68
N LEU A 122 0.90 0.76 -0.65
CA LEU A 122 -0.41 0.12 -0.59
C LEU A 122 -1.56 1.11 -0.87
N GLN A 123 -1.51 2.29 -0.26
CA GLN A 123 -2.54 3.32 -0.43
C GLN A 123 -2.65 3.79 -1.87
N TYR A 124 -1.51 4.02 -2.53
CA TYR A 124 -1.48 4.40 -3.94
C TYR A 124 -2.03 3.29 -4.84
N GLU A 125 -1.58 2.05 -4.62
CA GLU A 125 -1.97 0.91 -5.45
C GLU A 125 -3.48 0.64 -5.37
N VAL A 126 -4.05 0.65 -4.18
CA VAL A 126 -5.50 0.47 -3.99
C VAL A 126 -6.29 1.59 -4.65
N ASN A 127 -5.91 2.85 -4.40
CA ASN A 127 -6.62 4.00 -4.96
C ASN A 127 -6.58 4.03 -6.49
N VAL A 128 -5.41 3.78 -7.08
CA VAL A 128 -5.27 3.79 -8.54
C VAL A 128 -5.99 2.61 -9.18
N ALA A 129 -5.94 1.41 -8.56
CA ALA A 129 -6.68 0.26 -9.03
C ALA A 129 -8.20 0.51 -9.00
N GLU A 130 -8.70 1.13 -7.93
CA GLU A 130 -10.12 1.46 -7.79
C GLU A 130 -10.56 2.54 -8.80
N ILE A 131 -9.76 3.60 -9.00
CA ILE A 131 -10.03 4.64 -9.99
C ILE A 131 -10.02 4.03 -11.40
N ALA A 132 -9.05 3.17 -11.71
CA ALA A 132 -8.98 2.48 -12.99
C ALA A 132 -10.20 1.58 -13.21
N ALA A 133 -10.62 0.81 -12.20
CA ALA A 133 -11.82 -0.03 -12.28
C ALA A 133 -13.08 0.82 -12.56
N LYS A 134 -13.27 1.91 -11.82
CA LYS A 134 -14.41 2.82 -12.03
C LYS A 134 -14.38 3.50 -13.41
N SER A 135 -13.20 3.85 -13.92
CA SER A 135 -13.06 4.51 -15.23
C SER A 135 -13.45 3.63 -16.41
N ILE A 136 -13.40 2.30 -16.25
CA ILE A 136 -13.86 1.32 -17.25
C ILE A 136 -15.28 0.82 -16.99
N GLY A 137 -16.02 1.47 -16.09
CA GLY A 137 -17.43 1.20 -15.83
C GLY A 137 -17.72 0.10 -14.81
N LEU A 138 -16.72 -0.36 -14.05
CA LEU A 138 -16.92 -1.30 -12.95
C LEU A 138 -17.42 -0.56 -11.69
N SER A 139 -18.19 -1.25 -10.84
CA SER A 139 -18.69 -0.65 -9.58
C SER A 139 -17.57 -0.40 -8.57
N GLY A 140 -16.45 -1.06 -8.72
CA GLY A 140 -15.27 -1.00 -7.87
C GLY A 140 -14.31 -2.15 -8.15
N LEU A 141 -13.30 -2.31 -7.31
CA LEU A 141 -12.32 -3.40 -7.44
C LEU A 141 -12.91 -4.71 -6.86
N LYS A 142 -13.80 -5.36 -7.62
CA LYS A 142 -14.43 -6.63 -7.26
C LYS A 142 -14.08 -7.71 -8.27
N ILE A 143 -13.63 -8.87 -7.82
CA ILE A 143 -13.27 -9.99 -8.69
C ILE A 143 -14.44 -10.49 -9.54
N THR A 144 -15.68 -10.39 -9.04
CA THR A 144 -16.90 -10.80 -9.75
C THR A 144 -17.15 -10.02 -11.03
N GLU A 145 -16.67 -8.78 -11.10
CA GLU A 145 -16.84 -7.88 -12.23
C GLU A 145 -15.58 -7.83 -13.12
N LEU A 146 -14.47 -8.43 -12.68
CA LEU A 146 -13.17 -8.33 -13.33
C LEU A 146 -13.07 -9.29 -14.53
N ALA A 147 -13.08 -8.74 -15.73
CA ALA A 147 -12.71 -9.48 -16.95
C ALA A 147 -11.18 -9.42 -17.16
N PRO A 148 -10.55 -10.37 -17.91
CA PRO A 148 -9.12 -10.34 -18.17
C PRO A 148 -8.63 -9.02 -18.81
N GLN A 149 -9.43 -8.42 -19.69
CA GLN A 149 -9.13 -7.12 -20.30
C GLN A 149 -9.12 -5.99 -19.28
N ALA A 150 -10.07 -5.99 -18.33
CA ALA A 150 -10.13 -5.03 -17.24
C ALA A 150 -8.91 -5.15 -16.31
N TYR A 151 -8.48 -6.38 -16.01
CA TYR A 151 -7.27 -6.66 -15.23
C TYR A 151 -6.01 -6.04 -15.87
N VAL A 152 -5.81 -6.28 -17.19
CA VAL A 152 -4.67 -5.71 -17.93
C VAL A 152 -4.73 -4.18 -17.92
N THR A 153 -5.91 -3.60 -18.14
CA THR A 153 -6.10 -2.14 -18.13
C THR A 153 -5.76 -1.56 -16.76
N ILE A 154 -6.24 -2.15 -15.67
CA ILE A 154 -5.92 -1.72 -14.31
C ILE A 154 -4.42 -1.80 -14.06
N ALA A 155 -3.77 -2.93 -14.40
CA ALA A 155 -2.33 -3.12 -14.26
C ALA A 155 -1.51 -2.09 -15.05
N LEU A 156 -1.92 -1.76 -16.28
CA LEU A 156 -1.29 -0.73 -17.10
C LEU A 156 -1.45 0.67 -16.50
N VAL A 157 -2.66 1.05 -16.07
CA VAL A 157 -2.90 2.36 -15.45
C VAL A 157 -2.06 2.52 -14.17
N MET A 158 -2.06 1.51 -13.30
CA MET A 158 -1.22 1.48 -12.11
C MET A 158 0.26 1.67 -12.45
N THR A 159 0.74 1.03 -13.51
CA THR A 159 2.15 1.10 -13.93
C THR A 159 2.50 2.46 -14.54
N CYS A 160 1.68 2.98 -15.46
CA CYS A 160 1.90 4.28 -16.09
C CYS A 160 1.92 5.42 -15.07
N GLY A 161 1.06 5.37 -14.07
CA GLY A 161 1.02 6.38 -13.02
C GLY A 161 2.33 6.49 -12.23
N ILE A 162 2.94 5.37 -11.87
CA ILE A 162 4.25 5.36 -11.17
C ILE A 162 5.39 5.77 -12.11
N LEU A 163 5.38 5.29 -13.37
CA LEU A 163 6.43 5.61 -14.32
C LEU A 163 6.55 7.11 -14.57
N GLY A 164 5.44 7.85 -14.62
CA GLY A 164 5.46 9.30 -14.77
C GLY A 164 6.28 10.00 -13.68
N GLY A 165 6.07 9.65 -12.42
CA GLY A 165 6.85 10.16 -11.29
C GLY A 165 8.32 9.75 -11.33
N ALA A 166 8.60 8.50 -11.68
CA ALA A 166 9.96 7.99 -11.80
C ALA A 166 10.75 8.71 -12.91
N LEU A 167 10.14 8.92 -14.08
CA LEU A 167 10.74 9.67 -15.18
C LEU A 167 10.99 11.12 -14.80
N LEU A 168 10.03 11.80 -14.19
CA LEU A 168 10.21 13.17 -13.70
C LEU A 168 11.40 13.26 -12.74
N THR A 169 11.49 12.32 -11.80
CA THR A 169 12.59 12.25 -10.84
C THR A 169 13.93 12.06 -11.55
N LEU A 170 14.00 11.17 -12.55
CA LEU A 170 15.22 10.90 -13.31
C LEU A 170 15.78 12.18 -13.97
N PHE A 171 14.91 13.00 -14.56
CA PHE A 171 15.34 14.24 -15.24
C PHE A 171 15.63 15.39 -14.26
N THR A 172 14.90 15.49 -13.15
CA THR A 172 15.00 16.61 -12.22
C THR A 172 15.99 16.38 -11.08
N LEU A 173 16.30 15.12 -10.73
CA LEU A 173 17.13 14.75 -9.57
C LEU A 173 18.50 15.43 -9.57
N LYS A 174 19.18 15.49 -10.73
CA LYS A 174 20.51 16.10 -10.85
C LYS A 174 20.49 17.60 -10.56
N ALA A 175 19.51 18.32 -11.08
CA ALA A 175 19.32 19.74 -10.83
C ALA A 175 18.93 20.01 -9.37
N TYR A 176 18.06 19.18 -8.82
CA TYR A 176 17.60 19.24 -7.44
C TYR A 176 18.74 19.00 -6.44
N THR A 177 19.54 17.94 -6.62
CA THR A 177 20.69 17.64 -5.77
C THR A 177 21.80 18.70 -5.86
N LYS A 178 22.02 19.27 -7.05
CA LYS A 178 22.96 20.40 -7.20
C LYS A 178 22.51 21.62 -6.41
N LYS A 179 21.21 21.94 -6.42
CA LYS A 179 20.63 23.05 -5.67
C LYS A 179 20.68 22.82 -4.16
N LEU A 180 20.44 21.57 -3.71
CA LEU A 180 20.58 21.16 -2.30
C LEU A 180 22.03 21.28 -1.81
N ASN A 181 23.00 20.80 -2.58
CA ASN A 181 24.41 20.81 -2.20
C ASN A 181 25.02 22.22 -2.28
N GLY A 182 24.53 23.09 -3.16
CA GLY A 182 24.97 24.47 -3.26
C GLY A 182 24.66 25.29 -1.99
N ASN A 183 23.63 24.93 -1.26
CA ASN A 183 23.24 25.60 -0.01
C ASN A 183 24.00 25.08 1.22
N LYS A 184 24.73 23.96 1.13
CA LYS A 184 25.55 23.41 2.23
C LYS A 184 26.89 24.14 2.45
N ALA A 185 27.24 25.12 1.60
CA ALA A 185 28.40 25.96 1.78
C ALA A 185 28.20 27.11 2.81
N GLN A 186 27.08 27.13 3.54
CA GLN A 186 26.86 28.08 4.63
C GLN A 186 27.61 27.64 5.88
N LYS A 187 28.32 28.61 6.47
CA LYS A 187 29.16 28.46 7.66
C LYS A 187 28.38 27.85 8.83
N PRO A 188 29.02 27.00 9.68
CA PRO A 188 28.41 26.50 10.91
C PRO A 188 28.11 27.70 11.83
N GLY A 189 26.81 27.99 12.02
CA GLY A 189 26.36 29.08 12.93
C GLY A 189 25.16 29.88 12.46
N GLU A 190 24.80 29.89 11.18
CA GLU A 190 23.57 30.56 10.70
C GLU A 190 22.54 29.49 10.29
N SER A 191 21.59 29.18 11.19
CA SER A 191 20.46 28.29 10.93
C SER A 191 19.36 28.98 10.12
N LYS A 192 19.66 29.36 8.87
CA LYS A 192 18.62 29.71 7.92
C LYS A 192 18.15 28.42 7.24
N ALA A 193 16.85 28.11 7.36
CA ALA A 193 16.25 26.94 6.74
C ALA A 193 16.62 26.86 5.27
N SER A 194 17.23 25.75 4.86
CA SER A 194 17.67 25.50 3.48
C SER A 194 16.46 25.31 2.57
N PHE A 195 16.62 25.54 1.26
CA PHE A 195 15.58 25.20 0.27
C PHE A 195 15.13 23.74 0.39
N GLY A 196 16.04 22.82 0.75
CA GLY A 196 15.71 21.41 0.97
C GLY A 196 14.76 21.19 2.15
N ASP A 197 14.93 21.96 3.22
CA ASP A 197 14.06 21.86 4.41
C ASP A 197 12.65 22.35 4.08
N TRP A 198 12.54 23.48 3.39
CA TRP A 198 11.25 24.00 2.91
C TRP A 198 10.58 23.08 1.90
N ALA A 199 11.34 22.50 0.96
CA ALA A 199 10.83 21.57 -0.02
C ALA A 199 10.31 20.28 0.64
N MET A 200 11.02 19.76 1.64
CA MET A 200 10.58 18.57 2.41
C MET A 200 9.30 18.87 3.18
N ILE A 201 9.22 19.99 3.88
CA ILE A 201 8.00 20.41 4.62
C ILE A 201 6.83 20.57 3.64
N ALA A 202 7.02 21.26 2.53
CA ALA A 202 5.97 21.47 1.52
C ALA A 202 5.48 20.17 0.92
N MET A 203 6.38 19.23 0.62
CA MET A 203 6.02 17.88 0.14
C MET A 203 5.21 17.11 1.17
N PHE A 204 5.62 17.13 2.44
CA PHE A 204 4.92 16.43 3.52
C PHE A 204 3.53 17.01 3.76
N VAL A 205 3.43 18.35 3.85
CA VAL A 205 2.14 19.04 4.01
C VAL A 205 1.22 18.76 2.81
N GLY A 206 1.75 18.80 1.58
CA GLY A 206 0.99 18.49 0.38
C GLY A 206 0.45 17.07 0.35
N MET A 207 1.26 16.10 0.77
CA MET A 207 0.85 14.70 0.89
C MET A 207 -0.24 14.52 1.95
N CYS A 208 -0.08 15.09 3.14
CA CYS A 208 -1.10 15.05 4.19
C CYS A 208 -2.41 15.70 3.73
N ALA A 209 -2.34 16.86 3.07
CA ALA A 209 -3.51 17.55 2.53
C ALA A 209 -4.24 16.72 1.47
N ALA A 210 -3.52 16.02 0.60
CA ALA A 210 -4.10 15.16 -0.41
C ALA A 210 -4.87 13.98 0.22
N TYR A 211 -4.32 13.34 1.25
CA TYR A 211 -5.02 12.24 1.96
C TYR A 211 -6.23 12.75 2.74
N ILE A 212 -6.10 13.84 3.49
CA ILE A 212 -7.23 14.44 4.21
C ILE A 212 -8.34 14.83 3.22
N GLY A 213 -7.98 15.48 2.10
CA GLY A 213 -8.92 15.85 1.05
C GLY A 213 -9.64 14.65 0.44
N SER A 214 -8.93 13.53 0.24
CA SER A 214 -9.51 12.28 -0.25
C SER A 214 -10.53 11.71 0.75
N TYR A 215 -10.22 11.67 2.05
CA TYR A 215 -11.14 11.14 3.07
C TYR A 215 -12.37 12.04 3.27
N VAL A 216 -12.18 13.36 3.24
CA VAL A 216 -13.30 14.32 3.28
C VAL A 216 -14.18 14.17 2.03
N GLY A 217 -13.58 14.02 0.85
CA GLY A 217 -14.32 13.77 -0.40
C GLY A 217 -15.14 12.48 -0.37
N GLN A 218 -14.58 11.41 0.19
CA GLN A 218 -15.32 10.14 0.38
C GLN A 218 -16.45 10.27 1.40
N ALA A 219 -16.23 10.99 2.49
CA ALA A 219 -17.27 11.25 3.48
C ALA A 219 -18.45 12.03 2.90
N ALA A 220 -18.19 12.98 2.00
CA ALA A 220 -19.22 13.77 1.33
C ALA A 220 -20.03 12.96 0.30
N GLN A 221 -19.48 11.87 -0.26
CA GLN A 221 -20.11 11.13 -1.36
C GLN A 221 -20.77 9.81 -0.94
N SER A 222 -20.23 9.05 0.00
CA SER A 222 -20.71 7.70 0.25
C SER A 222 -20.51 7.13 1.65
N SER A 223 -19.43 7.44 2.36
CA SER A 223 -19.18 6.83 3.68
C SER A 223 -18.30 7.69 4.58
N TRP A 224 -18.75 7.86 5.80
CA TRP A 224 -18.00 8.57 6.86
C TRP A 224 -16.90 7.69 7.49
N LEU A 225 -16.90 6.38 7.20
CA LEU A 225 -16.01 5.40 7.81
C LEU A 225 -14.52 5.76 7.64
N PRO A 226 -14.01 6.12 6.43
CA PRO A 226 -12.59 6.48 6.26
C PRO A 226 -12.19 7.73 7.06
N LEU A 227 -13.08 8.72 7.14
CA LEU A 227 -12.81 9.93 7.92
C LEU A 227 -12.77 9.63 9.43
N ILE A 228 -13.72 8.87 9.95
CA ILE A 228 -13.76 8.48 11.36
C ILE A 228 -12.52 7.62 11.70
N THR A 229 -12.17 6.66 10.83
CA THR A 229 -10.99 5.82 11.03
C THR A 229 -9.70 6.64 11.05
N SER A 230 -9.57 7.65 10.19
CA SER A 230 -8.40 8.54 10.17
C SER A 230 -8.31 9.41 11.43
N LEU A 231 -9.44 9.87 11.95
CA LEU A 231 -9.50 10.61 13.22
C LEU A 231 -9.13 9.72 14.42
N VAL A 232 -9.60 8.48 14.45
CA VAL A 232 -9.21 7.50 15.48
C VAL A 232 -7.71 7.20 15.42
N ALA A 233 -7.15 7.04 14.21
CA ALA A 233 -5.71 6.86 14.03
C ALA A 233 -4.91 8.06 14.56
N ALA A 234 -5.34 9.28 14.23
CA ALA A 234 -4.71 10.51 14.70
C ALA A 234 -4.79 10.65 16.22
N ALA A 235 -5.93 10.34 16.82
CA ALA A 235 -6.09 10.35 18.27
C ALA A 235 -5.21 9.30 18.96
N ALA A 236 -5.15 8.08 18.41
CA ALA A 236 -4.28 7.02 18.92
C ALA A 236 -2.80 7.43 18.86
N MET A 237 -2.37 8.03 17.74
CA MET A 237 -1.00 8.53 17.58
C MET A 237 -0.69 9.64 18.58
N ALA A 238 -1.61 10.61 18.76
CA ALA A 238 -1.45 11.69 19.73
C ALA A 238 -1.33 11.16 21.18
N VAL A 239 -2.08 10.11 21.52
CA VAL A 239 -1.98 9.44 22.83
C VAL A 239 -0.63 8.76 22.98
N CYS A 240 -0.13 8.04 21.97
CA CYS A 240 1.19 7.41 21.99
C CYS A 240 2.29 8.47 22.19
N GLU A 241 2.27 9.56 21.42
CA GLU A 241 3.24 10.66 21.52
C GLU A 241 3.18 11.34 22.90
N TRP A 242 1.98 11.55 23.46
CA TRP A 242 1.82 12.10 24.81
C TRP A 242 2.43 11.18 25.86
N PHE A 243 2.23 9.85 25.75
CA PHE A 243 2.81 8.85 26.66
C PHE A 243 4.34 8.83 26.56
N GLU A 244 4.88 8.91 25.33
CA GLU A 244 6.31 8.96 25.06
C GLU A 244 6.96 10.17 25.73
N ARG A 245 6.42 11.37 25.51
CA ARG A 245 6.90 12.62 26.11
C ARG A 245 6.84 12.60 27.64
N LYS A 246 5.79 12.00 28.25
CA LYS A 246 5.60 12.00 29.69
C LYS A 246 6.40 10.91 30.41
N ARG A 247 6.59 9.74 29.78
CA ARG A 247 7.21 8.57 30.40
C ARG A 247 8.60 8.23 29.89
N GLN A 248 9.11 8.94 28.88
CA GLN A 248 10.42 8.72 28.25
C GLN A 248 10.66 7.24 27.83
N VAL A 249 9.61 6.55 27.38
CA VAL A 249 9.68 5.15 26.97
C VAL A 249 10.14 5.08 25.52
N ARG A 250 11.45 5.10 25.31
CA ARG A 250 12.08 5.02 23.97
C ARG A 250 11.68 3.80 23.13
N TRP A 251 11.17 2.76 23.75
CA TRP A 251 10.68 1.58 23.04
C TRP A 251 9.38 1.87 22.29
N LEU A 252 8.55 2.77 22.81
CA LEU A 252 7.27 3.14 22.20
C LEU A 252 7.47 3.95 20.90
N GLU A 253 8.53 4.76 20.83
CA GLU A 253 8.93 5.55 19.63
C GLU A 253 9.04 4.72 18.34
N ASN A 254 9.36 3.44 18.46
CA ASN A 254 9.49 2.53 17.32
C ASN A 254 8.17 1.82 16.97
N PHE A 255 7.17 1.84 17.86
CA PHE A 255 5.93 1.07 17.71
C PHE A 255 4.66 1.93 17.67
N ASP A 256 4.77 3.24 17.87
CA ASP A 256 3.64 4.18 17.93
C ASP A 256 2.84 4.19 16.61
N LEU A 257 3.54 4.20 15.47
CA LEU A 257 2.93 4.12 14.14
C LEU A 257 2.14 2.82 13.96
N ALA A 258 2.70 1.68 14.35
CA ALA A 258 2.03 0.41 14.21
C ALA A 258 0.86 0.25 15.19
N ALA A 259 1.03 0.71 16.42
CA ALA A 259 -0.01 0.69 17.42
C ALA A 259 -1.21 1.54 16.96
N SER A 260 -0.96 2.75 16.45
CA SER A 260 -2.02 3.63 15.92
C SER A 260 -2.74 3.00 14.70
N MET A 261 -2.00 2.34 13.80
CA MET A 261 -2.60 1.61 12.67
C MET A 261 -3.47 0.44 13.14
N LEU A 262 -2.99 -0.38 14.07
CA LEU A 262 -3.77 -1.51 14.61
C LEU A 262 -5.04 -1.05 15.32
N VAL A 263 -4.95 0.02 16.12
CA VAL A 263 -6.12 0.62 16.78
C VAL A 263 -7.12 1.14 15.75
N ALA A 264 -6.65 1.83 14.70
CA ALA A 264 -7.50 2.32 13.63
C ALA A 264 -8.17 1.18 12.85
N MET A 265 -7.44 0.10 12.57
CA MET A 265 -7.99 -1.10 11.90
C MET A 265 -9.06 -1.78 12.78
N ALA A 266 -8.78 -1.97 14.06
CA ALA A 266 -9.76 -2.54 15.00
C ALA A 266 -11.02 -1.67 15.10
N ALA A 267 -10.87 -0.35 15.16
CA ALA A 267 -11.98 0.59 15.15
C ALA A 267 -12.79 0.53 13.84
N ALA A 268 -12.11 0.43 12.69
CA ALA A 268 -12.77 0.31 11.39
C ALA A 268 -13.62 -0.98 11.30
N VAL A 269 -13.07 -2.11 11.76
CA VAL A 269 -13.79 -3.40 11.80
C VAL A 269 -15.00 -3.32 12.74
N GLY A 270 -14.82 -2.74 13.94
CA GLY A 270 -15.91 -2.57 14.91
C GLY A 270 -17.02 -1.66 14.39
N LEU A 271 -16.68 -0.55 13.76
CA LEU A 271 -17.65 0.39 13.20
C LEU A 271 -18.37 -0.18 11.97
N ASN A 272 -17.67 -0.92 11.11
CA ASN A 272 -18.30 -1.56 9.94
C ASN A 272 -19.27 -2.68 10.31
N GLY A 273 -19.14 -3.27 11.51
CA GLY A 273 -20.10 -4.25 12.05
C GLY A 273 -21.34 -3.61 12.72
N LEU A 274 -21.32 -2.29 12.94
CA LEU A 274 -22.42 -1.52 13.56
C LEU A 274 -23.24 -0.71 12.55
N VAL A 275 -22.75 -0.52 11.31
CA VAL A 275 -23.40 0.14 10.18
C VAL A 275 -23.82 -0.90 9.15
#